data_ebad0631f53ad4b80dc5638920a09ec4
#
_entry.id   ebad0631f53ad4b80dc5638920a09ec4
#
_cell.length_a   1.000
_cell.length_b   1.000
_cell.length_c   1.000
_cell.angle_alpha   90.00
_cell.angle_beta   90.00
_cell.angle_gamma   90.00
#
_symmetry.space_group_name_H-M   'P 1'
#
loop_
_entity.id
_entity.type
_entity.pdbx_description
1 polymer ?
#
loop_
_entity_poly.entity_id
_entity_poly.type
_entity_poly.pdbx_seq_one_letter_code
_entity_poly.pdbx_strand_id
1 'polypeptide(L)'
;MTVTELRAVLDLATKSLAAVTTELRVEMKDVPKSVDLMIVRNLCMTAEGVNSDDAALSAAIEETLAEKRTLLAEVTAPRVLPVDSLWDPAGPEEYAAKLAEVNEKEMENADAHSLRQIVLAGLKGIAGFAWEAYQIGYEDEGIDPFLQRVLQRTLKFTLSVGLLFNLSMEVGGFGYRAMGLLDNARIERYGSPKLTNIELGVRTKPGILVCGSDMRALECLLEQTRGTGVEVYTHDELMSAHCYPQLSGLDHFAGNYGGSMASQTSDFTYFRGPVVVTGGAMTEPAEAYADRIYTTGVAGFAGVPHLATDSDGVTDFSAVIEQAKTCEAPTELRKGEVVTGFGHDQLYSMGEMLTGAIEDESIAKVIALIGTDGTEAERAYASELVAALPKNSVVMTDGPVKFRFNDQYLGTLRGMPRTMDIGAINDTYSFCMAALKLQADLGKYDINGVPISYVISLGDERAMTALLTLIYIGAKNLTVFPAYPDYMTDSIVSVFEKNFGLRTAGTPAEDVEAFFAKKPVSADGPIDPNMLIIDIIEKYPDAAQVLMNCGMSCVTCGAALYESLSEACMVHGLDPEDVKEVLDHELGLVED
;
A
#
# COMPACT_ATOMS: atom_id res chain seq x y z
N MET A 1 -24.61 12.91 13.50
CA MET A 1 -23.92 12.43 12.30
C MET A 1 -23.34 11.05 12.60
N THR A 2 -23.25 10.19 11.60
CA THR A 2 -22.54 8.92 11.70
C THR A 2 -21.02 9.13 11.66
N VAL A 3 -20.25 8.15 12.12
CA VAL A 3 -18.77 8.17 12.02
C VAL A 3 -18.31 8.34 10.57
N THR A 4 -18.99 7.66 9.63
CA THR A 4 -18.69 7.79 8.19
C THR A 4 -18.92 9.22 7.68
N GLU A 5 -19.99 9.87 8.10
CA GLU A 5 -20.25 11.28 7.77
C GLU A 5 -19.21 12.22 8.40
N LEU A 6 -18.80 11.97 9.65
CA LEU A 6 -17.74 12.77 10.29
C LEU A 6 -16.38 12.62 9.59
N ARG A 7 -16.02 11.39 9.16
CA ARG A 7 -14.82 11.19 8.33
C ARG A 7 -14.91 11.97 7.02
N ALA A 8 -16.06 11.97 6.34
CA ALA A 8 -16.25 12.73 5.10
C ALA A 8 -16.15 14.25 5.33
N VAL A 9 -16.64 14.76 6.48
CA VAL A 9 -16.46 16.18 6.85
C VAL A 9 -14.99 16.50 7.12
N LEU A 10 -14.28 15.62 7.83
CA LEU A 10 -12.86 15.79 8.10
C LEU A 10 -12.03 15.76 6.80
N ASP A 11 -12.36 14.86 5.86
CA ASP A 11 -11.75 14.84 4.53
C ASP A 11 -11.99 16.18 3.79
N LEU A 12 -13.21 16.72 3.83
CA LEU A 12 -13.53 18.02 3.21
C LEU A 12 -12.79 19.18 3.88
N ALA A 13 -12.74 19.23 5.22
CA ALA A 13 -12.00 20.22 5.97
C ALA A 13 -10.49 20.14 5.65
N THR A 14 -9.95 18.94 5.58
CA THR A 14 -8.53 18.68 5.25
C THR A 14 -8.21 19.09 3.81
N LYS A 15 -9.08 18.77 2.84
CA LYS A 15 -8.96 19.25 1.44
C LYS A 15 -8.99 20.78 1.38
N SER A 16 -9.85 21.40 2.20
CA SER A 16 -9.98 22.86 2.26
C SER A 16 -8.72 23.52 2.83
N LEU A 17 -8.17 22.97 3.91
CA LEU A 17 -6.89 23.42 4.49
C LEU A 17 -5.74 23.22 3.49
N ALA A 18 -5.67 22.06 2.84
CA ALA A 18 -4.68 21.74 1.81
C ALA A 18 -4.72 22.70 0.61
N ALA A 19 -5.90 23.21 0.25
CA ALA A 19 -6.03 24.23 -0.78
C ALA A 19 -5.38 25.56 -0.36
N VAL A 20 -5.57 25.96 0.89
CA VAL A 20 -4.97 27.19 1.46
C VAL A 20 -3.45 27.06 1.54
N THR A 21 -2.95 25.95 2.09
CA THR A 21 -1.48 25.71 2.21
C THR A 21 -0.80 25.62 0.85
N THR A 22 -1.47 25.00 -0.14
CA THR A 22 -0.96 24.95 -1.52
C THR A 22 -0.83 26.36 -2.09
N GLU A 23 -1.81 27.23 -1.88
CA GLU A 23 -1.75 28.60 -2.39
C GLU A 23 -0.65 29.43 -1.68
N LEU A 24 -0.49 29.28 -0.36
CA LEU A 24 0.61 29.91 0.38
C LEU A 24 1.98 29.50 -0.20
N ARG A 25 2.17 28.21 -0.51
CA ARG A 25 3.41 27.75 -1.15
C ARG A 25 3.61 28.33 -2.56
N VAL A 26 2.53 28.49 -3.34
CA VAL A 26 2.57 29.18 -4.65
C VAL A 26 2.96 30.66 -4.48
N GLU A 27 2.50 31.30 -3.42
CA GLU A 27 2.88 32.66 -3.04
C GLU A 27 4.27 32.76 -2.39
N MET A 28 5.03 31.66 -2.33
CA MET A 28 6.35 31.56 -1.68
C MET A 28 6.33 31.91 -0.19
N LYS A 29 5.23 31.59 0.50
CA LYS A 29 5.07 31.74 1.95
C LYS A 29 5.30 30.42 2.66
N ASP A 30 5.79 30.50 3.89
CA ASP A 30 6.03 29.33 4.72
C ASP A 30 4.71 28.74 5.22
N VAL A 31 4.63 27.42 5.25
CA VAL A 31 3.56 26.66 5.90
C VAL A 31 4.15 26.01 7.14
N PRO A 32 3.56 26.20 8.34
CA PRO A 32 4.06 25.59 9.56
C PRO A 32 4.07 24.06 9.45
N LYS A 33 5.14 23.41 9.90
CA LYS A 33 5.25 21.95 9.88
C LYS A 33 4.12 21.25 10.65
N SER A 34 3.61 21.86 11.71
CA SER A 34 2.44 21.37 12.45
C SER A 34 1.19 21.22 11.58
N VAL A 35 1.05 22.09 10.57
CA VAL A 35 -0.06 22.03 9.61
C VAL A 35 0.13 20.89 8.61
N ASP A 36 1.35 20.66 8.14
CA ASP A 36 1.67 19.51 7.30
C ASP A 36 1.35 18.20 8.03
N LEU A 37 1.81 18.10 9.27
CA LEU A 37 1.52 16.94 10.13
C LEU A 37 0.02 16.78 10.42
N MET A 38 -0.73 17.87 10.60
CA MET A 38 -2.19 17.84 10.78
C MET A 38 -2.89 17.25 9.56
N ILE A 39 -2.50 17.66 8.35
CA ILE A 39 -3.08 17.13 7.10
C ILE A 39 -2.80 15.62 6.97
N VAL A 40 -1.56 15.20 7.22
CA VAL A 40 -1.18 13.77 7.17
C VAL A 40 -1.94 12.97 8.22
N ARG A 41 -1.99 13.44 9.49
CA ARG A 41 -2.76 12.82 10.58
C ARG A 41 -4.23 12.66 10.22
N ASN A 42 -4.86 13.71 9.70
CA ASN A 42 -6.28 13.69 9.34
C ASN A 42 -6.57 12.65 8.24
N LEU A 43 -5.71 12.54 7.21
CA LEU A 43 -5.83 11.50 6.19
C LEU A 43 -5.74 10.10 6.80
N CYS A 44 -4.85 9.88 7.78
CA CYS A 44 -4.76 8.62 8.51
C CYS A 44 -6.02 8.35 9.34
N MET A 45 -6.54 9.35 10.06
CA MET A 45 -7.77 9.21 10.88
C MET A 45 -9.00 8.90 10.02
N THR A 46 -9.05 9.39 8.79
CA THR A 46 -10.17 9.16 7.87
C THR A 46 -10.04 7.90 7.04
N ALA A 47 -8.93 7.17 7.13
CA ALA A 47 -8.78 5.84 6.54
C ALA A 47 -9.78 4.86 7.19
N GLU A 48 -10.26 3.90 6.40
CA GLU A 48 -11.35 3.04 6.83
C GLU A 48 -10.94 2.16 8.03
N GLY A 49 -11.79 2.15 9.05
CA GLY A 49 -11.59 1.36 10.27
C GLY A 49 -10.55 1.91 11.25
N VAL A 50 -9.75 2.91 10.90
CA VAL A 50 -8.66 3.42 11.75
C VAL A 50 -9.17 4.23 12.93
N ASN A 51 -10.05 5.21 12.69
CA ASN A 51 -10.64 5.99 13.77
C ASN A 51 -12.17 5.99 13.68
N SER A 52 -12.81 5.49 14.72
CA SER A 52 -14.27 5.42 14.89
C SER A 52 -14.72 6.12 16.19
N ASP A 53 -13.91 7.06 16.69
CA ASP A 53 -14.24 7.92 17.81
C ASP A 53 -14.86 9.23 17.28
N ASP A 54 -16.15 9.40 17.47
CA ASP A 54 -16.89 10.57 17.00
C ASP A 54 -16.44 11.88 17.67
N ALA A 55 -16.02 11.83 18.93
CA ALA A 55 -15.49 12.98 19.66
C ALA A 55 -14.11 13.38 19.11
N ALA A 56 -13.22 12.43 18.85
CA ALA A 56 -11.91 12.67 18.27
C ALA A 56 -12.00 13.24 16.85
N LEU A 57 -12.90 12.68 16.01
CA LEU A 57 -13.14 13.18 14.65
C LEU A 57 -13.73 14.60 14.68
N SER A 58 -14.68 14.89 15.57
CA SER A 58 -15.26 16.23 15.72
C SER A 58 -14.21 17.24 16.16
N ALA A 59 -13.36 16.90 17.11
CA ALA A 59 -12.27 17.76 17.56
C ALA A 59 -11.27 18.04 16.42
N ALA A 60 -10.91 17.03 15.62
CA ALA A 60 -10.03 17.19 14.47
C ALA A 60 -10.64 18.09 13.38
N ILE A 61 -11.95 18.01 13.15
CA ILE A 61 -12.67 18.92 12.22
C ILE A 61 -12.55 20.37 12.70
N GLU A 62 -12.86 20.63 13.98
CA GLU A 62 -12.82 21.98 14.56
C GLU A 62 -11.40 22.57 14.51
N GLU A 63 -10.39 21.77 14.89
CA GLU A 63 -8.98 22.17 14.83
C GLU A 63 -8.57 22.52 13.39
N THR A 64 -8.91 21.66 12.41
CA THR A 64 -8.59 21.86 11.00
C THR A 64 -9.23 23.14 10.43
N LEU A 65 -10.51 23.39 10.77
CA LEU A 65 -11.22 24.59 10.33
C LEU A 65 -10.66 25.85 10.99
N ALA A 66 -10.25 25.79 12.25
CA ALA A 66 -9.63 26.92 12.95
C ALA A 66 -8.28 27.28 12.33
N GLU A 67 -7.44 26.29 12.06
CA GLU A 67 -6.15 26.52 11.42
C GLU A 67 -6.31 27.05 9.98
N LYS A 68 -7.28 26.50 9.23
CA LYS A 68 -7.63 27.01 7.89
C LYS A 68 -8.00 28.51 7.94
N ARG A 69 -8.81 28.96 8.93
CA ARG A 69 -9.18 30.39 9.07
C ARG A 69 -7.95 31.27 9.28
N THR A 70 -7.03 30.78 10.13
CA THR A 70 -5.78 31.48 10.43
C THR A 70 -4.94 31.67 9.17
N LEU A 71 -4.68 30.59 8.44
CA LEU A 71 -3.83 30.61 7.25
C LEU A 71 -4.50 31.30 6.05
N LEU A 72 -5.83 31.20 5.92
CA LEU A 72 -6.56 31.87 4.84
C LEU A 72 -6.42 33.39 4.89
N ALA A 73 -6.27 33.98 6.09
CA ALA A 73 -6.03 35.41 6.24
C ALA A 73 -4.68 35.87 5.65
N GLU A 74 -3.75 34.95 5.46
CA GLU A 74 -2.43 35.22 4.88
C GLU A 74 -2.42 35.11 3.34
N VAL A 75 -3.42 34.45 2.72
CA VAL A 75 -3.51 34.29 1.26
C VAL A 75 -3.79 35.63 0.59
N THR A 76 -2.93 36.02 -0.33
CA THR A 76 -3.04 37.34 -1.01
C THR A 76 -4.18 37.39 -2.03
N ALA A 77 -4.45 36.25 -2.70
CA ALA A 77 -5.45 36.15 -3.77
C ALA A 77 -6.45 34.97 -3.54
N PRO A 78 -7.32 35.02 -2.51
CA PRO A 78 -8.23 33.92 -2.18
C PRO A 78 -9.16 33.48 -3.33
N ARG A 79 -9.40 34.35 -4.31
CA ARG A 79 -10.26 34.07 -5.47
C ARG A 79 -9.77 32.96 -6.38
N VAL A 80 -8.52 32.55 -6.28
CA VAL A 80 -7.96 31.42 -7.07
C VAL A 80 -8.23 30.07 -6.41
N LEU A 81 -8.65 30.09 -5.14
CA LEU A 81 -8.98 28.87 -4.40
C LEU A 81 -10.26 28.21 -4.94
N PRO A 82 -10.37 26.88 -4.88
CA PRO A 82 -11.65 26.21 -5.14
C PRO A 82 -12.75 26.74 -4.24
N VAL A 83 -13.95 26.97 -4.77
CA VAL A 83 -15.08 27.58 -4.01
C VAL A 83 -15.39 26.75 -2.75
N ASP A 84 -15.37 25.44 -2.85
CA ASP A 84 -15.67 24.54 -1.74
C ASP A 84 -14.59 24.57 -0.64
N SER A 85 -13.37 25.03 -0.93
CA SER A 85 -12.33 25.24 0.09
C SER A 85 -12.58 26.47 0.97
N LEU A 86 -13.44 27.38 0.53
CA LEU A 86 -13.82 28.58 1.29
C LEU A 86 -14.97 28.31 2.27
N TRP A 87 -15.52 27.09 2.29
CA TRP A 87 -16.57 26.70 3.22
C TRP A 87 -16.09 26.89 4.67
N ASP A 88 -16.85 27.67 5.43
CA ASP A 88 -16.54 28.04 6.81
C ASP A 88 -17.82 27.95 7.66
N PRO A 89 -18.13 26.77 8.23
CA PRO A 89 -19.36 26.56 8.96
C PRO A 89 -19.36 27.31 10.29
N ALA A 90 -20.56 27.77 10.69
CA ALA A 90 -20.76 28.35 12.01
C ALA A 90 -20.80 27.29 13.13
N GLY A 91 -21.17 26.05 12.78
CA GLY A 91 -21.22 24.91 13.68
C GLY A 91 -21.56 23.60 13.00
N PRO A 92 -21.58 22.47 13.77
CA PRO A 92 -21.80 21.12 13.24
C PRO A 92 -23.15 20.92 12.53
N GLU A 93 -24.14 21.79 12.80
CA GLU A 93 -25.45 21.73 12.16
C GLU A 93 -25.41 22.00 10.64
N GLU A 94 -24.34 22.64 10.15
CA GLU A 94 -24.14 22.93 8.73
C GLU A 94 -23.41 21.80 7.98
N TYR A 95 -22.81 20.82 8.68
CA TYR A 95 -22.00 19.78 8.08
C TYR A 95 -22.78 18.88 7.12
N ALA A 96 -23.96 18.43 7.53
CA ALA A 96 -24.78 17.53 6.72
C ALA A 96 -25.24 18.19 5.42
N ALA A 97 -25.62 19.47 5.46
CA ALA A 97 -26.03 20.22 4.28
C ALA A 97 -24.86 20.38 3.29
N LYS A 98 -23.65 20.66 3.81
CA LYS A 98 -22.46 20.80 2.96
C LYS A 98 -22.05 19.48 2.32
N LEU A 99 -22.09 18.36 3.05
CA LEU A 99 -21.83 17.03 2.48
C LEU A 99 -22.82 16.68 1.37
N ALA A 100 -24.10 16.97 1.54
CA ALA A 100 -25.12 16.74 0.54
C ALA A 100 -24.82 17.54 -0.75
N GLU A 101 -24.43 18.82 -0.62
CA GLU A 101 -24.04 19.68 -1.75
C GLU A 101 -22.81 19.12 -2.49
N VAL A 102 -21.77 18.69 -1.75
CA VAL A 102 -20.55 18.13 -2.32
C VAL A 102 -20.84 16.80 -3.03
N ASN A 103 -21.62 15.93 -2.41
CA ASN A 103 -22.00 14.65 -3.00
C ASN A 103 -22.80 14.83 -4.30
N GLU A 104 -23.71 15.81 -4.37
CA GLU A 104 -24.43 16.14 -5.59
C GLU A 104 -23.46 16.52 -6.74
N LYS A 105 -22.49 17.40 -6.46
CA LYS A 105 -21.46 17.80 -7.43
C LYS A 105 -20.58 16.63 -7.87
N GLU A 106 -20.20 15.75 -6.94
CA GLU A 106 -19.38 14.56 -7.25
C GLU A 106 -20.14 13.59 -8.17
N MET A 107 -21.43 13.39 -7.95
CA MET A 107 -22.25 12.46 -8.72
C MET A 107 -22.68 12.99 -10.10
N GLU A 108 -22.42 14.25 -10.45
CA GLU A 108 -22.62 14.77 -11.81
C GLU A 108 -21.81 13.99 -12.86
N ASN A 109 -20.65 13.42 -12.46
CA ASN A 109 -19.83 12.58 -13.34
C ASN A 109 -19.27 11.39 -12.53
N ALA A 110 -19.91 10.23 -12.69
CA ALA A 110 -19.55 9.02 -11.94
C ALA A 110 -18.11 8.53 -12.19
N ASP A 111 -17.59 8.66 -13.41
CA ASP A 111 -16.21 8.27 -13.73
C ASP A 111 -15.19 9.22 -13.07
N ALA A 112 -15.50 10.51 -13.06
CA ALA A 112 -14.68 11.49 -12.35
C ALA A 112 -14.74 11.28 -10.84
N HIS A 113 -15.91 10.92 -10.29
CA HIS A 113 -16.06 10.52 -8.88
C HIS A 113 -15.19 9.29 -8.57
N SER A 114 -15.32 8.23 -9.36
CA SER A 114 -14.54 7.01 -9.25
C SER A 114 -13.03 7.30 -9.16
N LEU A 115 -12.50 8.09 -10.07
CA LEU A 115 -11.06 8.46 -10.05
C LEU A 115 -10.68 9.34 -8.86
N ARG A 116 -11.57 10.24 -8.38
CA ARG A 116 -11.31 11.01 -7.15
C ARG A 116 -11.20 10.10 -5.94
N GLN A 117 -12.04 9.07 -5.83
CA GLN A 117 -11.97 8.09 -4.74
C GLN A 117 -10.68 7.26 -4.83
N ILE A 118 -10.27 6.79 -6.02
CA ILE A 118 -8.98 6.12 -6.23
C ILE A 118 -7.82 7.02 -5.79
N VAL A 119 -7.82 8.28 -6.21
CA VAL A 119 -6.79 9.26 -5.80
C VAL A 119 -6.81 9.46 -4.29
N LEU A 120 -7.97 9.68 -3.68
CA LEU A 120 -8.08 9.89 -2.23
C LEU A 120 -7.62 8.67 -1.43
N ALA A 121 -8.00 7.46 -1.85
CA ALA A 121 -7.53 6.23 -1.23
C ALA A 121 -6.00 6.13 -1.29
N GLY A 122 -5.42 6.38 -2.46
CA GLY A 122 -3.96 6.41 -2.60
C GLY A 122 -3.28 7.48 -1.74
N LEU A 123 -3.87 8.68 -1.61
CA LEU A 123 -3.32 9.72 -0.72
C LEU A 123 -3.36 9.32 0.75
N LYS A 124 -4.42 8.62 1.19
CA LYS A 124 -4.53 8.10 2.56
C LYS A 124 -3.47 7.04 2.84
N GLY A 125 -3.21 6.13 1.88
CA GLY A 125 -2.13 5.16 2.02
C GLY A 125 -0.75 5.81 2.07
N ILE A 126 -0.46 6.80 1.20
CA ILE A 126 0.77 7.61 1.26
C ILE A 126 0.91 8.29 2.62
N ALA A 127 -0.18 8.91 3.12
CA ALA A 127 -0.20 9.56 4.43
C ALA A 127 0.11 8.58 5.56
N GLY A 128 -0.43 7.33 5.51
CA GLY A 128 -0.12 6.28 6.48
C GLY A 128 1.36 5.96 6.55
N PHE A 129 2.01 5.75 5.41
CA PHE A 129 3.45 5.47 5.34
C PHE A 129 4.29 6.67 5.78
N ALA A 130 3.93 7.88 5.35
CA ALA A 130 4.61 9.11 5.76
C ALA A 130 4.46 9.36 7.27
N TRP A 131 3.26 9.16 7.83
CA TRP A 131 3.00 9.32 9.25
C TRP A 131 3.92 8.46 10.11
N GLU A 132 4.04 7.17 9.78
CA GLU A 132 4.90 6.25 10.50
C GLU A 132 6.39 6.63 10.40
N ALA A 133 6.85 7.11 9.24
CA ALA A 133 8.20 7.63 9.08
C ALA A 133 8.43 8.89 9.93
N TYR A 134 7.46 9.81 9.96
CA TYR A 134 7.54 11.05 10.74
C TYR A 134 7.59 10.78 12.25
N GLN A 135 6.85 9.76 12.74
CA GLN A 135 6.88 9.36 14.15
C GLN A 135 8.27 8.89 14.62
N ILE A 136 9.12 8.44 13.71
CA ILE A 136 10.50 8.02 14.00
C ILE A 136 11.55 9.03 13.53
N GLY A 137 11.12 10.23 13.13
CA GLY A 137 11.98 11.39 12.86
C GLY A 137 12.49 11.50 11.42
N TYR A 138 11.87 10.82 10.45
CA TYR A 138 12.26 10.88 9.04
C TYR A 138 11.20 11.56 8.19
N GLU A 139 11.62 12.46 7.32
CA GLU A 139 10.77 13.29 6.48
C GLU A 139 11.27 13.32 5.03
N ASP A 140 10.35 13.63 4.11
CA ASP A 140 10.63 13.89 2.71
C ASP A 140 9.94 15.17 2.26
N GLU A 141 10.72 16.15 1.82
CA GLU A 141 10.26 17.50 1.45
C GLU A 141 9.21 17.52 0.32
N GLY A 142 9.10 16.47 -0.48
CA GLY A 142 8.17 16.39 -1.60
C GLY A 142 6.80 15.81 -1.26
N ILE A 143 6.66 15.02 -0.19
CA ILE A 143 5.43 14.29 0.13
C ILE A 143 4.33 15.27 0.58
N ASP A 144 4.59 16.12 1.56
CA ASP A 144 3.58 17.05 2.09
C ASP A 144 3.03 18.02 1.01
N PRO A 145 3.88 18.71 0.21
CA PRO A 145 3.40 19.55 -0.88
C PRO A 145 2.61 18.76 -1.95
N PHE A 146 3.01 17.51 -2.22
CA PHE A 146 2.29 16.66 -3.15
C PHE A 146 0.88 16.34 -2.66
N LEU A 147 0.75 15.84 -1.41
CA LEU A 147 -0.54 15.54 -0.80
C LEU A 147 -1.48 16.75 -0.85
N GLN A 148 -0.99 17.91 -0.43
CA GLN A 148 -1.77 19.15 -0.38
C GLN A 148 -2.22 19.60 -1.78
N ARG A 149 -1.32 19.58 -2.76
CA ARG A 149 -1.63 19.93 -4.14
C ARG A 149 -2.68 19.01 -4.76
N VAL A 150 -2.59 17.72 -4.52
CA VAL A 150 -3.53 16.76 -5.07
C VAL A 150 -4.89 16.87 -4.36
N LEU A 151 -4.92 17.01 -3.03
CA LEU A 151 -6.15 17.28 -2.27
C LEU A 151 -6.87 18.54 -2.77
N GLN A 152 -6.15 19.65 -3.00
CA GLN A 152 -6.71 20.87 -3.61
C GLN A 152 -7.34 20.56 -4.98
N ARG A 153 -6.68 19.75 -5.81
CA ARG A 153 -7.19 19.40 -7.15
C ARG A 153 -8.47 18.59 -7.07
N THR A 154 -8.62 17.69 -6.09
CA THR A 154 -9.85 16.89 -5.93
C THR A 154 -11.08 17.74 -5.60
N LEU A 155 -10.93 18.95 -5.07
CA LEU A 155 -12.02 19.92 -4.88
C LEU A 155 -12.48 20.62 -6.17
N LYS A 156 -11.78 20.44 -7.29
CA LYS A 156 -12.15 21.03 -8.59
C LYS A 156 -13.02 20.02 -9.36
N PHE A 157 -14.34 20.09 -9.17
CA PHE A 157 -15.29 19.17 -9.81
C PHE A 157 -15.33 19.27 -11.34
N THR A 158 -14.72 20.29 -11.92
CA THR A 158 -14.58 20.51 -13.38
C THR A 158 -13.37 19.78 -13.99
N LEU A 159 -12.55 19.07 -13.20
CA LEU A 159 -11.43 18.31 -13.75
C LEU A 159 -11.94 17.16 -14.63
N SER A 160 -11.33 17.03 -15.80
CA SER A 160 -11.65 15.93 -16.73
C SER A 160 -11.18 14.56 -16.17
N VAL A 161 -11.84 13.49 -16.62
CA VAL A 161 -11.47 12.11 -16.31
C VAL A 161 -10.00 11.85 -16.63
N GLY A 162 -9.48 12.30 -17.78
CA GLY A 162 -8.08 12.13 -18.15
C GLY A 162 -7.09 12.82 -17.19
N LEU A 163 -7.41 14.00 -16.68
CA LEU A 163 -6.56 14.68 -15.68
C LEU A 163 -6.58 13.95 -14.34
N LEU A 164 -7.72 13.42 -13.92
CA LEU A 164 -7.85 12.64 -12.69
C LEU A 164 -7.12 11.29 -12.82
N PHE A 165 -7.19 10.67 -13.99
CA PHE A 165 -6.42 9.46 -14.28
C PHE A 165 -4.91 9.73 -14.17
N ASN A 166 -4.40 10.82 -14.74
CA ASN A 166 -3.00 11.19 -14.60
C ASN A 166 -2.62 11.44 -13.13
N LEU A 167 -3.51 12.03 -12.33
CA LEU A 167 -3.28 12.18 -10.89
C LEU A 167 -3.17 10.82 -10.18
N SER A 168 -3.95 9.82 -10.56
CA SER A 168 -3.82 8.48 -9.97
C SER A 168 -2.46 7.83 -10.30
N MET A 169 -1.89 8.11 -11.47
CA MET A 169 -0.54 7.66 -11.82
C MET A 169 0.55 8.41 -11.01
N GLU A 170 0.39 9.73 -10.79
CA GLU A 170 1.28 10.48 -9.90
C GLU A 170 1.23 9.92 -8.47
N VAL A 171 0.06 9.53 -7.98
CA VAL A 171 -0.12 8.88 -6.67
C VAL A 171 0.70 7.59 -6.58
N GLY A 172 0.74 6.76 -7.62
CA GLY A 172 1.58 5.56 -7.67
C GLY A 172 3.06 5.86 -7.46
N GLY A 173 3.58 6.91 -8.13
CA GLY A 173 4.97 7.35 -7.97
C GLY A 173 5.29 7.87 -6.56
N PHE A 174 4.38 8.62 -5.96
CA PHE A 174 4.54 9.08 -4.58
C PHE A 174 4.28 7.98 -3.55
N GLY A 175 3.47 6.97 -3.88
CA GLY A 175 3.34 5.73 -3.12
C GLY A 175 4.67 5.00 -3.00
N TYR A 176 5.36 4.78 -4.13
CA TYR A 176 6.72 4.21 -4.15
C TYR A 176 7.69 5.02 -3.27
N ARG A 177 7.65 6.36 -3.38
CA ARG A 177 8.50 7.27 -2.60
C ARG A 177 8.20 7.21 -1.09
N ALA A 178 6.94 7.19 -0.69
CA ALA A 178 6.53 7.15 0.73
C ALA A 178 6.84 5.80 1.39
N MET A 179 6.63 4.69 0.66
CA MET A 179 7.04 3.36 1.12
C MET A 179 8.55 3.28 1.29
N GLY A 180 9.32 3.82 0.32
CA GLY A 180 10.78 3.89 0.40
C GLY A 180 11.28 4.77 1.53
N LEU A 181 10.61 5.89 1.84
CA LEU A 181 10.91 6.71 3.01
C LEU A 181 10.77 5.89 4.30
N LEU A 182 9.65 5.18 4.46
CA LEU A 182 9.37 4.38 5.66
C LEU A 182 10.33 3.20 5.78
N ASP A 183 10.64 2.50 4.68
CA ASP A 183 11.60 1.40 4.65
C ASP A 183 12.98 1.88 5.11
N ASN A 184 13.50 2.96 4.51
CA ASN A 184 14.78 3.54 4.90
C ASN A 184 14.79 4.03 6.36
N ALA A 185 13.71 4.67 6.82
CA ALA A 185 13.57 5.14 8.19
C ALA A 185 13.63 3.98 9.20
N ARG A 186 12.93 2.88 8.92
CA ARG A 186 12.94 1.68 9.75
C ARG A 186 14.31 1.00 9.75
N ILE A 187 14.95 0.88 8.58
CA ILE A 187 16.31 0.31 8.47
C ILE A 187 17.32 1.14 9.27
N GLU A 188 17.30 2.45 9.13
CA GLU A 188 18.25 3.34 9.82
C GLU A 188 18.04 3.31 11.34
N ARG A 189 16.79 3.26 11.80
CA ARG A 189 16.47 3.24 13.23
C ARG A 189 16.61 1.87 13.87
N TYR A 190 16.14 0.81 13.23
CA TYR A 190 16.01 -0.52 13.81
C TYR A 190 16.98 -1.55 13.23
N GLY A 191 17.75 -1.16 12.19
CA GLY A 191 18.65 -2.03 11.42
C GLY A 191 17.93 -2.77 10.31
N SER A 192 18.68 -3.22 9.26
CA SER A 192 18.10 -3.98 8.16
C SER A 192 17.42 -5.25 8.64
N PRO A 193 16.20 -5.57 8.11
CA PRO A 193 15.49 -6.79 8.42
C PRO A 193 16.35 -8.03 8.17
N LYS A 194 16.27 -9.01 9.08
CA LYS A 194 16.97 -10.29 8.97
C LYS A 194 15.98 -11.44 8.98
N LEU A 195 16.33 -12.52 8.28
CA LEU A 195 15.56 -13.74 8.36
C LEU A 195 15.40 -14.18 9.81
N THR A 196 14.18 -14.23 10.28
CA THR A 196 13.83 -14.48 11.66
C THR A 196 12.69 -15.49 11.75
N ASN A 197 12.85 -16.48 12.62
CA ASN A 197 11.78 -17.37 13.03
C ASN A 197 10.97 -16.66 14.12
N ILE A 198 9.69 -16.48 13.87
CA ILE A 198 8.76 -15.85 14.83
C ILE A 198 7.89 -16.94 15.44
N GLU A 199 7.93 -17.03 16.78
CA GLU A 199 7.07 -17.93 17.54
C GLU A 199 5.59 -17.54 17.41
N LEU A 200 4.73 -18.53 17.14
CA LEU A 200 3.27 -18.40 17.12
C LEU A 200 2.62 -18.90 18.42
N GLY A 201 3.40 -19.59 19.26
CA GLY A 201 2.98 -20.06 20.57
C GLY A 201 3.01 -18.97 21.63
N VAL A 202 2.52 -19.32 22.83
CA VAL A 202 2.51 -18.40 23.97
C VAL A 202 3.46 -18.87 25.05
N ARG A 203 3.99 -17.93 25.81
CA ARG A 203 4.80 -18.16 27.01
C ARG A 203 3.90 -18.15 28.26
N THR A 204 4.49 -18.37 29.41
CA THR A 204 3.75 -18.60 30.68
C THR A 204 3.49 -17.36 31.51
N LYS A 205 4.01 -16.21 31.10
CA LYS A 205 3.83 -14.93 31.81
C LYS A 205 2.67 -14.13 31.26
N PRO A 206 2.14 -13.17 32.03
CA PRO A 206 1.19 -12.18 31.51
C PRO A 206 1.77 -11.42 30.31
N GLY A 207 0.92 -11.03 29.39
CA GLY A 207 1.33 -10.34 28.17
C GLY A 207 0.50 -9.12 27.84
N ILE A 208 1.06 -8.25 26.99
CA ILE A 208 0.38 -7.16 26.30
C ILE A 208 0.41 -7.48 24.80
N LEU A 209 -0.73 -7.36 24.14
CA LEU A 209 -0.87 -7.52 22.69
C LEU A 209 -0.86 -6.15 22.03
N VAL A 210 0.04 -5.95 21.06
CA VAL A 210 0.08 -4.72 20.26
C VAL A 210 -0.34 -5.04 18.84
N CYS A 211 -1.41 -4.38 18.38
CA CYS A 211 -2.03 -4.60 17.08
C CYS A 211 -1.88 -3.34 16.22
N GLY A 212 -1.67 -3.53 14.91
CA GLY A 212 -1.57 -2.45 13.92
C GLY A 212 -0.20 -2.36 13.26
N SER A 213 0.29 -1.15 13.01
CA SER A 213 1.49 -0.91 12.20
C SER A 213 2.52 0.04 12.82
N ASP A 214 2.17 0.75 13.90
CA ASP A 214 3.04 1.77 14.52
C ASP A 214 4.20 1.15 15.32
N MET A 215 5.37 1.07 14.69
CA MET A 215 6.58 0.56 15.33
C MET A 215 7.14 1.48 16.43
N ARG A 216 6.84 2.80 16.40
CA ARG A 216 7.27 3.70 17.46
C ARG A 216 6.53 3.45 18.77
N ALA A 217 5.21 3.25 18.70
CA ALA A 217 4.42 2.86 19.86
C ALA A 217 4.89 1.51 20.43
N LEU A 218 5.18 0.52 19.57
CA LEU A 218 5.74 -0.76 19.99
C LEU A 218 7.11 -0.60 20.67
N GLU A 219 8.01 0.22 20.12
CA GLU A 219 9.32 0.53 20.72
C GLU A 219 9.15 1.12 22.14
N CYS A 220 8.29 2.13 22.30
CA CYS A 220 8.00 2.73 23.60
C CYS A 220 7.47 1.70 24.61
N LEU A 221 6.58 0.82 24.17
CA LEU A 221 6.05 -0.24 25.04
C LEU A 221 7.16 -1.24 25.43
N LEU A 222 7.97 -1.68 24.48
CA LEU A 222 9.09 -2.61 24.74
C LEU A 222 10.11 -2.02 25.73
N GLU A 223 10.39 -0.73 25.65
CA GLU A 223 11.26 -0.05 26.62
C GLU A 223 10.65 -0.02 28.01
N GLN A 224 9.37 0.33 28.15
CA GLN A 224 8.67 0.45 29.42
C GLN A 224 8.36 -0.90 30.08
N THR A 225 8.21 -1.96 29.31
CA THR A 225 7.97 -3.32 29.84
C THR A 225 9.24 -4.04 30.29
N ARG A 226 10.42 -3.51 29.99
CA ARG A 226 11.72 -4.11 30.36
C ARG A 226 11.83 -4.35 31.86
N GLY A 227 12.04 -5.60 32.25
CA GLY A 227 12.19 -6.01 33.65
C GLY A 227 10.90 -6.03 34.48
N THR A 228 9.75 -5.77 33.91
CA THR A 228 8.45 -5.78 34.63
C THR A 228 7.86 -7.17 34.84
N GLY A 229 8.37 -8.19 34.12
CA GLY A 229 7.82 -9.54 34.11
C GLY A 229 6.63 -9.72 33.15
N VAL A 230 6.28 -8.68 32.39
CA VAL A 230 5.25 -8.71 31.34
C VAL A 230 5.92 -8.97 30.00
N GLU A 231 5.29 -9.80 29.17
CA GLU A 231 5.73 -10.09 27.79
C GLU A 231 4.94 -9.29 26.77
N VAL A 232 5.55 -8.98 25.62
CA VAL A 232 4.90 -8.24 24.54
C VAL A 232 4.75 -9.15 23.33
N TYR A 233 3.54 -9.21 22.80
CA TYR A 233 3.17 -9.94 21.60
C TYR A 233 2.72 -8.96 20.54
N THR A 234 3.01 -9.27 19.28
CA THR A 234 2.51 -8.53 18.13
C THR A 234 1.25 -9.19 17.54
N HIS A 235 0.46 -8.39 16.85
CA HIS A 235 -0.66 -8.82 16.03
C HIS A 235 -0.65 -7.98 14.75
N ASP A 236 -1.14 -8.56 13.65
CA ASP A 236 -1.23 -7.86 12.37
C ASP A 236 0.16 -7.47 11.81
N GLU A 237 0.30 -6.32 11.19
CA GLU A 237 1.52 -5.89 10.49
C GLU A 237 2.73 -5.74 11.42
N LEU A 238 2.51 -5.51 12.71
CA LEU A 238 3.62 -5.47 13.69
C LEU A 238 4.37 -6.79 13.84
N MET A 239 3.86 -7.90 13.26
CA MET A 239 4.64 -9.14 13.14
C MET A 239 6.01 -8.89 12.49
N SER A 240 6.09 -7.99 11.51
CA SER A 240 7.33 -7.64 10.81
C SER A 240 8.38 -7.01 11.74
N ALA A 241 7.99 -6.43 12.88
CA ALA A 241 8.92 -5.84 13.84
C ALA A 241 9.95 -6.83 14.41
N HIS A 242 9.60 -8.12 14.45
CA HIS A 242 10.50 -9.17 14.91
C HIS A 242 11.73 -9.38 14.01
N CYS A 243 11.72 -8.88 12.77
CA CYS A 243 12.85 -9.02 11.85
C CYS A 243 13.95 -7.97 12.07
N TYR A 244 13.65 -6.90 12.80
CA TYR A 244 14.54 -5.78 12.99
C TYR A 244 15.46 -6.02 14.19
N PRO A 245 16.82 -6.00 13.99
CA PRO A 245 17.79 -6.41 15.02
C PRO A 245 17.71 -5.64 16.33
N GLN A 246 17.33 -4.35 16.30
CA GLN A 246 17.23 -3.52 17.51
C GLN A 246 16.06 -3.94 18.43
N LEU A 247 15.03 -4.60 17.86
CA LEU A 247 13.85 -5.05 18.60
C LEU A 247 13.90 -6.54 18.92
N SER A 248 14.32 -7.37 17.97
CA SER A 248 14.30 -8.85 18.08
C SER A 248 15.19 -9.41 19.20
N GLY A 249 16.18 -8.65 19.66
CA GLY A 249 17.08 -9.06 20.75
C GLY A 249 16.51 -8.90 22.17
N LEU A 250 15.26 -8.47 22.32
CA LEU A 250 14.65 -8.22 23.63
C LEU A 250 13.96 -9.48 24.15
N ASP A 251 14.41 -10.00 25.31
CA ASP A 251 13.93 -11.28 25.87
C ASP A 251 12.42 -11.34 26.11
N HIS A 252 11.78 -10.22 26.41
CA HIS A 252 10.35 -10.11 26.67
C HIS A 252 9.51 -9.83 25.41
N PHE A 253 10.13 -9.69 24.25
CA PHE A 253 9.48 -9.62 22.95
C PHE A 253 9.17 -11.05 22.49
N ALA A 254 7.94 -11.51 22.71
CA ALA A 254 7.63 -12.93 22.80
C ALA A 254 7.39 -13.63 21.46
N GLY A 255 6.66 -13.00 20.57
CA GLY A 255 6.25 -13.57 19.27
C GLY A 255 5.01 -12.90 18.71
N ASN A 256 4.41 -13.50 17.69
CA ASN A 256 3.15 -13.02 17.11
C ASN A 256 1.97 -13.86 17.59
N TYR A 257 0.87 -13.19 17.95
CA TYR A 257 -0.34 -13.82 18.43
C TYR A 257 -1.51 -13.56 17.49
N GLY A 258 -2.13 -14.62 17.01
CA GLY A 258 -3.29 -14.49 16.13
C GLY A 258 -2.95 -14.15 14.67
N GLY A 259 -3.79 -13.35 14.05
CA GLY A 259 -3.72 -13.02 12.63
C GLY A 259 -3.78 -11.53 12.34
N SER A 260 -4.81 -11.13 11.57
CA SER A 260 -5.05 -9.76 11.11
C SER A 260 -6.35 -9.19 11.67
N MET A 261 -6.76 -8.02 11.20
CA MET A 261 -8.02 -7.35 11.57
C MET A 261 -9.22 -8.31 11.57
N ALA A 262 -9.32 -9.21 10.60
CA ALA A 262 -10.45 -10.12 10.48
C ALA A 262 -10.56 -11.16 11.62
N SER A 263 -9.49 -11.39 12.38
CA SER A 263 -9.49 -12.29 13.53
C SER A 263 -9.48 -11.57 14.90
N GLN A 264 -9.44 -10.23 14.91
CA GLN A 264 -9.31 -9.43 16.14
C GLN A 264 -10.29 -9.85 17.24
N THR A 265 -11.57 -10.04 16.92
CA THR A 265 -12.59 -10.38 17.94
C THR A 265 -12.27 -11.69 18.66
N SER A 266 -11.85 -12.72 17.93
CA SER A 266 -11.47 -14.01 18.52
C SER A 266 -10.14 -13.91 19.25
N ASP A 267 -9.13 -13.34 18.59
CA ASP A 267 -7.76 -13.29 19.09
C ASP A 267 -7.68 -12.46 20.37
N PHE A 268 -8.32 -11.29 20.40
CA PHE A 268 -8.35 -10.43 21.60
C PHE A 268 -9.11 -11.06 22.76
N THR A 269 -10.18 -11.84 22.48
CA THR A 269 -10.93 -12.58 23.49
C THR A 269 -10.03 -13.60 24.20
N TYR A 270 -9.23 -14.36 23.45
CA TYR A 270 -8.39 -15.44 23.99
C TYR A 270 -7.03 -14.96 24.51
N PHE A 271 -6.60 -13.75 24.15
CA PHE A 271 -5.32 -13.20 24.63
C PHE A 271 -5.29 -13.00 26.15
N ARG A 272 -6.41 -12.63 26.76
CA ARG A 272 -6.61 -12.41 28.20
C ARG A 272 -5.87 -11.24 28.83
N GLY A 273 -4.81 -10.72 28.24
CA GLY A 273 -4.08 -9.52 28.65
C GLY A 273 -4.63 -8.25 28.00
N PRO A 274 -4.10 -7.08 28.33
CA PRO A 274 -4.40 -5.83 27.65
C PRO A 274 -4.04 -5.88 26.17
N VAL A 275 -4.84 -5.17 25.36
CA VAL A 275 -4.63 -5.00 23.91
C VAL A 275 -4.46 -3.52 23.63
N VAL A 276 -3.43 -3.16 22.87
CA VAL A 276 -3.18 -1.79 22.40
C VAL A 276 -3.28 -1.78 20.86
N VAL A 277 -4.20 -1.00 20.33
CA VAL A 277 -4.35 -0.82 18.87
C VAL A 277 -3.65 0.47 18.43
N THR A 278 -2.76 0.34 17.42
CA THR A 278 -1.89 1.41 16.95
C THR A 278 -1.99 1.57 15.44
N GLY A 279 -2.57 2.63 14.92
CA GLY A 279 -2.49 2.99 13.49
C GLY A 279 -3.20 2.08 12.48
N GLY A 280 -3.64 0.91 12.85
CA GLY A 280 -4.36 -0.03 11.97
C GLY A 280 -5.88 0.03 12.14
N ALA A 281 -6.61 -0.63 11.23
CA ALA A 281 -8.06 -0.78 11.34
C ALA A 281 -8.46 -1.63 12.56
N MET A 282 -9.53 -1.23 13.22
CA MET A 282 -10.07 -1.88 14.42
C MET A 282 -11.52 -2.29 14.22
N THR A 283 -11.84 -3.52 14.61
CA THR A 283 -13.23 -3.98 14.69
C THR A 283 -13.89 -3.44 15.97
N GLU A 284 -15.23 -3.42 15.99
CA GLU A 284 -15.98 -3.04 17.18
C GLU A 284 -15.57 -3.93 18.39
N PRO A 285 -15.17 -3.33 19.53
CA PRO A 285 -14.73 -4.09 20.69
C PRO A 285 -15.85 -4.96 21.28
N ALA A 286 -15.57 -6.26 21.42
CA ALA A 286 -16.51 -7.17 22.07
C ALA A 286 -16.46 -7.02 23.61
N GLU A 287 -17.59 -7.29 24.28
CA GLU A 287 -17.71 -7.23 25.74
C GLU A 287 -16.62 -8.05 26.47
N ALA A 288 -16.16 -9.14 25.86
CA ALA A 288 -15.14 -10.03 26.41
C ALA A 288 -13.76 -9.39 26.66
N TYR A 289 -13.48 -8.25 26.03
CA TYR A 289 -12.20 -7.54 26.18
C TYR A 289 -12.35 -6.01 26.22
N ALA A 290 -13.56 -5.49 26.29
CA ALA A 290 -13.82 -4.04 26.29
C ALA A 290 -13.18 -3.31 27.48
N ASP A 291 -12.93 -4.00 28.60
CA ASP A 291 -12.30 -3.46 29.81
C ASP A 291 -10.76 -3.43 29.76
N ARG A 292 -10.14 -3.97 28.70
CA ARG A 292 -8.69 -4.11 28.57
C ARG A 292 -8.16 -3.79 27.17
N ILE A 293 -8.94 -3.07 26.37
CA ILE A 293 -8.50 -2.55 25.06
C ILE A 293 -8.20 -1.06 25.16
N TYR A 294 -7.16 -0.63 24.48
CA TYR A 294 -6.66 0.74 24.42
C TYR A 294 -6.34 1.11 22.97
N THR A 295 -6.39 2.39 22.66
CA THR A 295 -5.93 2.93 21.38
C THR A 295 -4.80 3.94 21.59
N THR A 296 -3.97 4.15 20.58
CA THR A 296 -2.95 5.22 20.57
C THR A 296 -2.71 5.73 19.16
N GLY A 297 -2.04 6.89 19.04
CA GLY A 297 -1.72 7.52 17.76
C GLY A 297 -2.97 8.00 17.02
N VAL A 298 -3.13 7.56 15.77
CA VAL A 298 -4.29 7.92 14.93
C VAL A 298 -5.48 6.96 15.12
N ALA A 299 -5.27 5.81 15.76
CA ALA A 299 -6.34 4.86 16.05
C ALA A 299 -7.27 5.39 17.14
N GLY A 300 -8.57 5.15 17.00
CA GLY A 300 -9.55 5.59 17.98
C GLY A 300 -10.88 4.83 17.85
N PHE A 301 -11.54 4.62 18.97
CA PHE A 301 -12.89 4.05 19.01
C PHE A 301 -13.68 4.62 20.18
N ALA A 302 -14.94 4.99 19.94
CA ALA A 302 -15.80 5.58 20.96
C ALA A 302 -15.88 4.71 22.23
N GLY A 303 -15.58 5.31 23.39
CA GLY A 303 -15.58 4.62 24.67
C GLY A 303 -14.35 3.77 24.99
N VAL A 304 -13.39 3.64 24.08
CA VAL A 304 -12.10 2.99 24.33
C VAL A 304 -11.10 4.03 24.87
N PRO A 305 -10.37 3.76 25.97
CA PRO A 305 -9.35 4.66 26.47
C PRO A 305 -8.25 4.90 25.42
N HIS A 306 -7.98 6.17 25.14
CA HIS A 306 -6.91 6.60 24.22
C HIS A 306 -5.68 7.01 25.01
N LEU A 307 -4.51 6.42 24.67
CA LEU A 307 -3.23 6.74 25.25
C LEU A 307 -2.58 7.85 24.44
N ALA A 308 -2.46 9.03 25.06
CA ALA A 308 -1.85 10.18 24.39
C ALA A 308 -0.34 10.00 24.23
N THR A 309 0.17 10.46 23.09
CA THR A 309 1.61 10.57 22.81
C THR A 309 2.03 12.01 23.09
N ASP A 310 3.13 12.20 23.81
CA ASP A 310 3.68 13.51 24.13
C ASP A 310 4.42 14.16 22.94
N SER A 311 4.97 15.38 23.17
CA SER A 311 5.71 16.13 22.15
C SER A 311 7.02 15.47 21.70
N ASP A 312 7.55 14.53 22.49
CA ASP A 312 8.78 13.81 22.20
C ASP A 312 8.49 12.45 21.50
N GLY A 313 7.22 12.20 21.15
CA GLY A 313 6.78 10.97 20.51
C GLY A 313 6.75 9.77 21.45
N VAL A 314 6.58 10.00 22.75
CA VAL A 314 6.51 8.94 23.77
C VAL A 314 5.07 8.76 24.24
N THR A 315 4.58 7.52 24.14
CA THR A 315 3.29 7.13 24.73
C THR A 315 3.53 6.50 26.10
N ASP A 316 2.77 6.91 27.12
CA ASP A 316 2.83 6.32 28.46
C ASP A 316 1.96 5.07 28.55
N PHE A 317 2.58 3.91 28.71
CA PHE A 317 1.93 2.60 28.87
C PHE A 317 1.83 2.12 30.31
N SER A 318 2.12 2.95 31.30
CA SER A 318 2.17 2.56 32.72
C SER A 318 0.87 1.89 33.17
N ALA A 319 -0.30 2.45 32.82
CA ALA A 319 -1.60 1.87 33.17
C ALA A 319 -1.83 0.49 32.53
N VAL A 320 -1.42 0.32 31.26
CA VAL A 320 -1.52 -0.94 30.52
C VAL A 320 -0.63 -2.02 31.15
N ILE A 321 0.60 -1.64 31.54
CA ILE A 321 1.56 -2.54 32.17
C ILE A 321 1.06 -2.99 33.55
N GLU A 322 0.51 -2.08 34.36
CA GLU A 322 -0.06 -2.44 35.67
C GLU A 322 -1.28 -3.34 35.53
N GLN A 323 -2.16 -3.10 34.54
CA GLN A 323 -3.25 -4.01 34.25
C GLN A 323 -2.74 -5.40 33.83
N ALA A 324 -1.74 -5.45 32.93
CA ALA A 324 -1.18 -6.72 32.47
C ALA A 324 -0.65 -7.60 33.60
N LYS A 325 -0.01 -7.02 34.62
CA LYS A 325 0.49 -7.74 35.80
C LYS A 325 -0.59 -8.48 36.59
N THR A 326 -1.86 -8.06 36.43
CA THR A 326 -3.01 -8.69 37.09
C THR A 326 -3.69 -9.76 36.25
N CYS A 327 -3.30 -9.89 34.99
CA CYS A 327 -3.89 -10.81 34.03
C CYS A 327 -3.22 -12.18 34.05
N GLU A 328 -3.90 -13.20 33.54
CA GLU A 328 -3.33 -14.51 33.26
C GLU A 328 -2.50 -14.46 31.97
N ALA A 329 -1.65 -15.48 31.77
CA ALA A 329 -0.95 -15.68 30.50
C ALA A 329 -1.98 -15.91 29.37
N PRO A 330 -1.64 -15.52 28.11
CA PRO A 330 -2.51 -15.74 26.95
C PRO A 330 -2.87 -17.20 26.74
N THR A 331 -4.07 -17.48 26.20
CA THR A 331 -4.44 -18.82 25.77
C THR A 331 -3.77 -19.12 24.44
N GLU A 332 -3.11 -20.27 24.31
CA GLU A 332 -2.47 -20.68 23.08
C GLU A 332 -3.49 -20.94 21.96
N LEU A 333 -3.37 -20.23 20.84
CA LEU A 333 -4.19 -20.40 19.64
C LEU A 333 -3.49 -21.22 18.57
N ARG A 334 -2.19 -21.03 18.43
CA ARG A 334 -1.33 -21.64 17.42
C ARG A 334 -0.04 -22.13 18.05
N LYS A 335 0.67 -23.01 17.33
CA LYS A 335 2.02 -23.50 17.68
C LYS A 335 2.90 -23.43 16.45
N GLY A 336 4.19 -23.43 16.69
CA GLY A 336 5.19 -23.44 15.65
C GLY A 336 5.73 -22.06 15.37
N GLU A 337 6.41 -21.93 14.25
CA GLU A 337 7.13 -20.73 13.86
C GLU A 337 6.81 -20.37 12.41
N VAL A 338 6.91 -19.10 12.07
CA VAL A 338 6.93 -18.61 10.69
C VAL A 338 8.23 -17.88 10.43
N VAL A 339 8.71 -17.93 9.18
CA VAL A 339 9.92 -17.23 8.75
C VAL A 339 9.51 -15.96 8.01
N THR A 340 10.06 -14.83 8.42
CA THR A 340 9.87 -13.52 7.79
C THR A 340 11.21 -12.77 7.67
N GLY A 341 11.23 -11.58 7.08
CA GLY A 341 12.42 -10.74 6.97
C GLY A 341 13.12 -10.82 5.62
N PHE A 342 12.40 -11.20 4.55
CA PHE A 342 12.90 -11.17 3.18
C PHE A 342 12.86 -9.74 2.59
N GLY A 343 13.31 -8.71 3.34
CA GLY A 343 13.44 -7.34 2.81
C GLY A 343 14.41 -7.26 1.62
N HIS A 344 14.47 -6.11 0.95
CA HIS A 344 15.24 -5.98 -0.31
C HIS A 344 16.73 -6.33 -0.17
N ASP A 345 17.40 -5.98 0.94
CA ASP A 345 18.79 -6.37 1.19
C ASP A 345 18.97 -7.89 1.21
N GLN A 346 18.04 -8.61 1.84
CA GLN A 346 18.05 -10.07 1.88
C GLN A 346 17.79 -10.66 0.49
N LEU A 347 16.80 -10.12 -0.24
CA LEU A 347 16.48 -10.56 -1.61
C LEU A 347 17.64 -10.28 -2.57
N TYR A 348 18.35 -9.13 -2.40
CA TYR A 348 19.54 -8.83 -3.19
C TYR A 348 20.69 -9.82 -2.93
N SER A 349 20.88 -10.22 -1.67
CA SER A 349 21.88 -11.24 -1.33
C SER A 349 21.58 -12.61 -1.94
N MET A 350 20.32 -12.86 -2.28
CA MET A 350 19.85 -14.08 -2.93
C MET A 350 19.73 -13.93 -4.46
N GLY A 351 20.05 -12.76 -5.02
CA GLY A 351 19.83 -12.40 -6.43
C GLY A 351 20.37 -13.42 -7.42
N GLU A 352 21.66 -13.79 -7.31
CA GLU A 352 22.29 -14.79 -8.22
C GLU A 352 21.57 -16.16 -8.15
N MET A 353 21.11 -16.57 -6.97
CA MET A 353 20.41 -17.83 -6.79
C MET A 353 19.00 -17.78 -7.38
N LEU A 354 18.29 -16.66 -7.20
CA LEU A 354 16.95 -16.44 -7.79
C LEU A 354 17.03 -16.37 -9.32
N THR A 355 17.97 -15.59 -9.86
CA THR A 355 18.22 -15.47 -11.31
C THR A 355 18.54 -16.82 -11.92
N GLY A 356 19.51 -17.56 -11.37
CA GLY A 356 19.86 -18.89 -11.87
C GLY A 356 18.73 -19.92 -11.73
N ALA A 357 17.86 -19.79 -10.71
CA ALA A 357 16.70 -20.67 -10.56
C ALA A 357 15.56 -20.33 -11.54
N ILE A 358 15.47 -19.10 -11.99
CA ILE A 358 14.55 -18.68 -13.06
C ILE A 358 15.09 -19.12 -14.43
N GLU A 359 16.37 -18.90 -14.71
CA GLU A 359 16.99 -19.26 -15.99
C GLU A 359 16.95 -20.78 -16.28
N ASP A 360 17.07 -21.63 -15.27
CA ASP A 360 16.98 -23.08 -15.43
C ASP A 360 15.58 -23.65 -15.16
N GLU A 361 14.55 -22.80 -15.08
CA GLU A 361 13.14 -23.13 -14.87
C GLU A 361 12.85 -23.89 -13.56
N SER A 362 13.79 -23.95 -12.60
CA SER A 362 13.50 -24.46 -11.26
C SER A 362 12.47 -23.58 -10.57
N ILE A 363 12.50 -22.25 -10.83
CA ILE A 363 11.42 -21.31 -10.55
C ILE A 363 10.78 -20.92 -11.87
N ALA A 364 9.66 -21.53 -12.20
CA ALA A 364 8.90 -21.17 -13.41
C ALA A 364 8.07 -19.91 -13.21
N LYS A 365 7.69 -19.58 -11.96
CA LYS A 365 6.86 -18.41 -11.66
C LYS A 365 7.07 -17.93 -10.22
N VAL A 366 7.16 -16.63 -10.06
CA VAL A 366 7.04 -15.92 -8.79
C VAL A 366 5.61 -15.39 -8.68
N ILE A 367 4.92 -15.68 -7.60
CA ILE A 367 3.60 -15.13 -7.30
C ILE A 367 3.78 -14.03 -6.27
N ALA A 368 3.59 -12.79 -6.66
CA ALA A 368 3.54 -11.65 -5.76
C ALA A 368 2.12 -11.55 -5.17
N LEU A 369 1.91 -12.12 -3.99
CA LEU A 369 0.63 -12.10 -3.29
C LEU A 369 0.70 -11.05 -2.17
N ILE A 370 0.16 -9.86 -2.44
CA ILE A 370 0.38 -8.62 -1.68
C ILE A 370 -0.95 -8.05 -1.19
N GLY A 371 -0.91 -7.25 -0.14
CA GLY A 371 -2.04 -6.43 0.28
C GLY A 371 -2.64 -6.81 1.61
N THR A 372 -3.88 -6.41 1.80
CA THR A 372 -4.58 -6.51 3.06
C THR A 372 -5.45 -7.75 3.18
N ASP A 373 -6.00 -7.98 4.36
CA ASP A 373 -6.84 -9.12 4.63
C ASP A 373 -8.32 -8.76 4.47
N GLY A 374 -9.07 -9.58 3.76
CA GLY A 374 -10.48 -9.35 3.45
C GLY A 374 -11.45 -9.99 4.44
N THR A 375 -12.71 -10.06 4.05
CA THR A 375 -13.79 -10.71 4.79
C THR A 375 -13.70 -12.24 4.77
N GLU A 376 -14.48 -12.93 5.60
CA GLU A 376 -14.47 -14.39 5.71
C GLU A 376 -14.69 -15.12 4.36
N ALA A 377 -15.66 -14.67 3.55
CA ALA A 377 -16.02 -15.32 2.28
C ALA A 377 -14.90 -15.20 1.23
N GLU A 378 -14.16 -14.12 1.25
CA GLU A 378 -13.13 -13.76 0.28
C GLU A 378 -11.76 -14.32 0.67
N ARG A 379 -11.61 -14.65 1.94
CA ARG A 379 -10.35 -15.08 2.54
C ARG A 379 -9.87 -16.44 2.06
N ALA A 380 -10.78 -17.34 1.68
CA ALA A 380 -10.44 -18.67 1.20
C ALA A 380 -9.60 -18.64 -0.09
N TYR A 381 -9.84 -17.64 -0.96
CA TYR A 381 -9.15 -17.53 -2.25
C TYR A 381 -7.62 -17.56 -2.10
N ALA A 382 -7.04 -16.75 -1.23
CA ALA A 382 -5.57 -16.67 -1.08
C ALA A 382 -4.98 -18.00 -0.61
N SER A 383 -5.60 -18.67 0.38
CA SER A 383 -5.13 -19.96 0.89
C SER A 383 -5.29 -21.10 -0.13
N GLU A 384 -6.38 -21.10 -0.87
CA GLU A 384 -6.65 -22.09 -1.93
C GLU A 384 -5.73 -21.86 -3.13
N LEU A 385 -5.49 -20.61 -3.53
CA LEU A 385 -4.52 -20.26 -4.58
C LEU A 385 -3.13 -20.81 -4.25
N VAL A 386 -2.64 -20.49 -3.05
CA VAL A 386 -1.31 -20.91 -2.59
C VAL A 386 -1.20 -22.45 -2.53
N ALA A 387 -2.25 -23.13 -2.08
CA ALA A 387 -2.30 -24.59 -2.05
C ALA A 387 -2.31 -25.24 -3.45
N ALA A 388 -2.87 -24.55 -4.45
CA ALA A 388 -2.98 -25.04 -5.83
C ALA A 388 -1.70 -24.80 -6.66
N LEU A 389 -0.75 -23.98 -6.17
CA LEU A 389 0.44 -23.60 -6.94
C LEU A 389 1.36 -24.78 -7.25
N PRO A 390 1.89 -24.91 -8.48
CA PRO A 390 2.91 -25.89 -8.85
C PRO A 390 4.16 -25.82 -7.96
N LYS A 391 4.88 -26.95 -7.86
CA LYS A 391 6.06 -27.05 -6.98
C LYS A 391 7.24 -26.17 -7.40
N ASN A 392 7.29 -25.76 -8.66
CA ASN A 392 8.31 -24.84 -9.22
C ASN A 392 7.87 -23.37 -9.18
N SER A 393 7.03 -23.00 -8.22
CA SER A 393 6.67 -21.62 -7.95
C SER A 393 7.12 -21.17 -6.57
N VAL A 394 7.35 -19.88 -6.43
CA VAL A 394 7.66 -19.18 -5.18
C VAL A 394 6.58 -18.13 -4.93
N VAL A 395 6.14 -17.99 -3.70
CA VAL A 395 5.24 -16.92 -3.25
C VAL A 395 6.06 -15.87 -2.53
N MET A 396 6.05 -14.64 -3.01
CA MET A 396 6.54 -13.47 -2.28
C MET A 396 5.33 -12.70 -1.77
N THR A 397 5.31 -12.37 -0.48
CA THR A 397 4.13 -11.79 0.16
C THR A 397 4.50 -10.68 1.13
N ASP A 398 3.67 -9.64 1.19
CA ASP A 398 3.70 -8.60 2.20
C ASP A 398 2.30 -8.36 2.78
N GLY A 399 2.24 -7.51 3.79
CA GLY A 399 0.98 -7.09 4.38
C GLY A 399 0.16 -8.21 5.04
N PRO A 400 -1.06 -7.89 5.51
CA PRO A 400 -1.90 -8.81 6.26
C PRO A 400 -2.43 -10.02 5.47
N VAL A 401 -2.47 -9.99 4.14
CA VAL A 401 -2.93 -11.12 3.33
C VAL A 401 -2.19 -12.42 3.64
N LYS A 402 -0.94 -12.34 4.07
CA LYS A 402 -0.12 -13.51 4.44
C LYS A 402 -0.73 -14.36 5.55
N PHE A 403 -1.52 -13.79 6.46
CA PHE A 403 -2.16 -14.53 7.54
C PHE A 403 -3.17 -15.57 7.06
N ARG A 404 -3.48 -15.61 5.76
CA ARG A 404 -4.33 -16.61 5.13
C ARG A 404 -3.62 -17.93 4.88
N PHE A 405 -2.28 -17.90 4.73
CA PHE A 405 -1.51 -19.06 4.27
C PHE A 405 -0.12 -19.18 4.92
N ASN A 406 0.26 -18.29 5.82
CA ASN A 406 1.60 -18.31 6.44
C ASN A 406 1.86 -19.55 7.30
N ASP A 407 0.81 -20.29 7.68
CA ASP A 407 0.89 -21.58 8.35
C ASP A 407 0.98 -22.76 7.37
N GLN A 408 0.83 -22.53 6.06
CA GLN A 408 0.98 -23.57 5.04
C GLN A 408 2.46 -23.74 4.67
N TYR A 409 3.01 -24.92 5.01
CA TYR A 409 4.38 -25.23 4.61
C TYR A 409 4.43 -25.71 3.16
N LEU A 410 4.86 -24.88 2.24
CA LEU A 410 5.00 -25.20 0.82
C LEU A 410 6.27 -25.99 0.48
N GLY A 411 7.17 -26.15 1.43
CA GLY A 411 8.48 -26.77 1.22
C GLY A 411 9.55 -25.77 0.81
N THR A 412 10.68 -26.31 0.32
CA THR A 412 11.82 -25.52 -0.14
C THR A 412 12.14 -25.80 -1.60
N LEU A 413 12.73 -24.82 -2.27
CA LEU A 413 13.25 -24.91 -3.62
C LEU A 413 14.70 -24.42 -3.60
N ARG A 414 15.68 -25.27 -3.98
CA ARG A 414 17.13 -24.98 -3.87
C ARG A 414 17.58 -24.51 -2.48
N GLY A 415 16.93 -24.98 -1.42
CA GLY A 415 17.24 -24.57 -0.04
C GLY A 415 16.54 -23.29 0.41
N MET A 416 15.84 -22.57 -0.48
CA MET A 416 15.01 -21.40 -0.14
C MET A 416 13.58 -21.87 0.21
N PRO A 417 12.91 -21.25 1.19
CA PRO A 417 11.48 -21.48 1.39
C PRO A 417 10.70 -20.99 0.16
N ARG A 418 9.65 -21.75 -0.19
CA ARG A 418 8.77 -21.35 -1.30
C ARG A 418 7.81 -20.22 -0.94
N THR A 419 7.67 -19.89 0.34
CA THR A 419 6.97 -18.69 0.82
C THR A 419 8.01 -17.75 1.41
N MET A 420 8.11 -16.56 0.87
CA MET A 420 9.01 -15.50 1.30
C MET A 420 8.18 -14.32 1.81
N ASP A 421 8.08 -14.18 3.13
CA ASP A 421 7.42 -13.04 3.77
C ASP A 421 8.37 -11.85 3.78
N ILE A 422 8.05 -10.85 2.98
CA ILE A 422 8.87 -9.63 2.80
C ILE A 422 8.69 -8.69 3.99
N GLY A 423 7.47 -8.60 4.57
CA GLY A 423 7.20 -7.74 5.71
C GLY A 423 5.79 -7.16 5.75
N ALA A 424 5.65 -5.92 6.19
CA ALA A 424 4.40 -5.17 6.22
C ALA A 424 4.04 -4.64 4.82
N ILE A 425 2.86 -4.02 4.64
CA ILE A 425 2.41 -3.60 3.30
C ILE A 425 3.31 -2.50 2.66
N ASN A 426 4.02 -1.70 3.44
CA ASN A 426 5.02 -0.78 2.89
C ASN A 426 6.20 -1.51 2.22
N ASP A 427 6.41 -2.79 2.53
CA ASP A 427 7.48 -3.61 1.95
C ASP A 427 7.15 -4.07 0.52
N THR A 428 5.98 -3.67 -0.04
CA THR A 428 5.78 -3.62 -1.50
C THR A 428 6.93 -2.84 -2.17
N TYR A 429 7.53 -1.85 -1.48
CA TYR A 429 8.75 -1.19 -1.95
C TYR A 429 9.91 -2.18 -2.10
N SER A 430 10.19 -3.00 -1.09
CA SER A 430 11.22 -4.04 -1.14
C SER A 430 10.96 -5.05 -2.26
N PHE A 431 9.69 -5.42 -2.49
CA PHE A 431 9.31 -6.26 -3.62
C PHE A 431 9.61 -5.57 -4.96
N CYS A 432 9.23 -4.30 -5.14
CA CYS A 432 9.51 -3.53 -6.35
C CYS A 432 11.03 -3.47 -6.63
N MET A 433 11.82 -3.19 -5.60
CA MET A 433 13.28 -3.14 -5.72
C MET A 433 13.87 -4.49 -6.17
N ALA A 434 13.38 -5.61 -5.58
CA ALA A 434 13.81 -6.96 -5.95
C ALA A 434 13.38 -7.32 -7.39
N ALA A 435 12.18 -6.97 -7.79
CA ALA A 435 11.66 -7.25 -9.13
C ALA A 435 12.43 -6.47 -10.22
N LEU A 436 12.73 -5.18 -9.97
CA LEU A 436 13.54 -4.36 -10.87
C LEU A 436 15.00 -4.88 -10.96
N LYS A 437 15.55 -5.37 -9.85
CA LYS A 437 16.87 -5.99 -9.88
C LYS A 437 16.85 -7.30 -10.66
N LEU A 438 15.87 -8.17 -10.46
CA LEU A 438 15.71 -9.40 -11.24
C LEU A 438 15.53 -9.11 -12.73
N GLN A 439 14.79 -8.07 -13.09
CA GLN A 439 14.68 -7.58 -14.46
C GLN A 439 16.06 -7.29 -15.06
N ALA A 440 16.88 -6.50 -14.34
CA ALA A 440 18.22 -6.14 -14.79
C ALA A 440 19.15 -7.36 -14.86
N ASP A 441 19.14 -8.22 -13.85
CA ASP A 441 20.02 -9.40 -13.77
C ASP A 441 19.67 -10.44 -14.86
N LEU A 442 18.38 -10.57 -15.23
CA LEU A 442 17.90 -11.44 -16.31
C LEU A 442 18.02 -10.79 -17.69
N GLY A 443 18.51 -9.55 -17.78
CA GLY A 443 18.62 -8.80 -19.04
C GLY A 443 17.28 -8.53 -19.72
N LYS A 444 16.18 -8.45 -18.96
CA LYS A 444 14.83 -8.19 -19.50
C LYS A 444 14.64 -6.71 -19.76
N TYR A 445 13.92 -6.40 -20.84
CA TYR A 445 13.65 -5.02 -21.25
C TYR A 445 12.79 -4.26 -20.21
N ASP A 446 11.74 -4.90 -19.72
CA ASP A 446 10.88 -4.36 -18.70
C ASP A 446 10.55 -5.40 -17.60
N ILE A 447 9.81 -4.97 -16.57
CA ILE A 447 9.46 -5.81 -15.43
C ILE A 447 8.54 -6.99 -15.82
N ASN A 448 7.82 -6.88 -16.95
CA ASN A 448 6.87 -7.92 -17.41
C ASN A 448 7.57 -9.08 -18.12
N GLY A 449 8.86 -8.89 -18.48
CA GLY A 449 9.74 -9.97 -18.95
C GLY A 449 10.26 -10.86 -17.81
N VAL A 450 10.07 -10.47 -16.54
CA VAL A 450 10.35 -11.33 -15.39
C VAL A 450 9.13 -12.23 -15.13
N PRO A 451 9.30 -13.54 -14.82
CA PRO A 451 8.17 -14.46 -14.64
C PRO A 451 7.43 -14.22 -13.33
N ILE A 452 6.86 -13.03 -13.15
CA ILE A 452 6.08 -12.62 -11.99
C ILE A 452 4.60 -12.57 -12.35
N SER A 453 3.74 -13.09 -11.50
CA SER A 453 2.28 -12.85 -11.54
C SER A 453 1.88 -12.08 -10.28
N TYR A 454 1.19 -10.97 -10.48
CA TYR A 454 0.79 -10.06 -9.40
C TYR A 454 -0.64 -10.37 -8.97
N VAL A 455 -0.84 -10.59 -7.67
CA VAL A 455 -2.14 -10.87 -7.06
C VAL A 455 -2.30 -9.95 -5.86
N ILE A 456 -3.25 -9.03 -5.92
CA ILE A 456 -3.40 -7.98 -4.93
C ILE A 456 -4.72 -8.15 -4.18
N SER A 457 -4.63 -8.26 -2.86
CA SER A 457 -5.78 -8.19 -1.95
C SER A 457 -6.11 -6.73 -1.68
N LEU A 458 -7.15 -6.22 -2.35
CA LEU A 458 -7.50 -4.81 -2.37
C LEU A 458 -8.56 -4.50 -1.31
N GLY A 459 -8.17 -4.51 -0.04
CA GLY A 459 -9.10 -4.36 1.09
C GLY A 459 -9.05 -3.00 1.80
N ASP A 460 -8.03 -2.16 1.55
CA ASP A 460 -7.91 -0.83 2.16
C ASP A 460 -7.14 0.18 1.28
N GLU A 461 -6.97 1.39 1.80
CA GLU A 461 -6.30 2.50 1.11
C GLU A 461 -4.80 2.24 0.88
N ARG A 462 -4.13 1.49 1.75
CA ARG A 462 -2.71 1.14 1.59
C ARG A 462 -2.52 0.12 0.48
N ALA A 463 -3.45 -0.84 0.35
CA ALA A 463 -3.45 -1.77 -0.77
C ALA A 463 -3.71 -1.07 -2.12
N MET A 464 -4.57 -0.04 -2.14
CA MET A 464 -4.76 0.80 -3.32
C MET A 464 -3.46 1.53 -3.68
N THR A 465 -2.72 2.05 -2.71
CA THR A 465 -1.41 2.68 -2.95
C THR A 465 -0.41 1.67 -3.50
N ALA A 466 -0.36 0.44 -2.96
CA ALA A 466 0.48 -0.63 -3.46
C ALA A 466 0.14 -0.99 -4.92
N LEU A 467 -1.15 -1.12 -5.27
CA LEU A 467 -1.61 -1.34 -6.64
C LEU A 467 -1.12 -0.24 -7.59
N LEU A 468 -1.36 1.03 -7.24
CA LEU A 468 -0.93 2.16 -8.06
C LEU A 468 0.60 2.24 -8.18
N THR A 469 1.33 1.86 -7.14
CA THR A 469 2.80 1.78 -7.15
C THR A 469 3.30 0.70 -8.11
N LEU A 470 2.69 -0.49 -8.12
CA LEU A 470 3.03 -1.54 -9.08
C LEU A 470 2.77 -1.10 -10.53
N ILE A 471 1.64 -0.43 -10.77
CA ILE A 471 1.33 0.16 -12.08
C ILE A 471 2.38 1.23 -12.46
N TYR A 472 2.79 2.07 -11.51
CA TYR A 472 3.80 3.11 -11.76
C TYR A 472 5.16 2.53 -12.17
N ILE A 473 5.61 1.41 -11.58
CA ILE A 473 6.85 0.74 -12.01
C ILE A 473 6.70 -0.06 -13.30
N GLY A 474 5.54 -0.04 -13.94
CA GLY A 474 5.27 -0.66 -15.22
C GLY A 474 4.69 -2.08 -15.17
N ALA A 475 4.30 -2.59 -14.00
CA ALA A 475 3.69 -3.92 -13.88
C ALA A 475 2.36 -3.97 -14.63
N LYS A 476 2.13 -5.08 -15.35
CA LYS A 476 0.92 -5.36 -16.11
C LYS A 476 0.34 -6.73 -15.73
N ASN A 477 -0.88 -7.00 -16.20
CA ASN A 477 -1.60 -8.26 -15.96
C ASN A 477 -1.78 -8.57 -14.47
N LEU A 478 -2.20 -7.54 -13.72
CA LEU A 478 -2.43 -7.64 -12.29
C LEU A 478 -3.80 -8.26 -12.00
N THR A 479 -3.84 -9.19 -11.06
CA THR A 479 -5.09 -9.80 -10.59
C THR A 479 -5.47 -9.20 -9.25
N VAL A 480 -6.69 -8.68 -9.11
CA VAL A 480 -7.23 -8.15 -7.86
C VAL A 480 -8.27 -9.08 -7.27
N PHE A 481 -8.29 -9.20 -5.96
CA PHE A 481 -9.34 -9.87 -5.22
C PHE A 481 -9.64 -9.11 -3.92
N PRO A 482 -10.80 -9.28 -3.31
CA PRO A 482 -11.93 -10.10 -3.76
C PRO A 482 -12.65 -9.49 -4.97
N ALA A 483 -12.68 -8.17 -5.07
CA ALA A 483 -13.35 -7.40 -6.12
C ALA A 483 -12.72 -6.01 -6.23
N TYR A 484 -13.10 -5.26 -7.25
CA TYR A 484 -12.83 -3.83 -7.29
C TYR A 484 -13.67 -3.10 -6.23
N PRO A 485 -13.18 -1.98 -5.66
CA PRO A 485 -13.98 -1.14 -4.76
C PRO A 485 -15.27 -0.66 -5.43
N ASP A 486 -16.37 -0.60 -4.67
CA ASP A 486 -17.70 -0.24 -5.17
C ASP A 486 -17.77 1.14 -5.85
N TYR A 487 -16.84 2.04 -5.55
CA TYR A 487 -16.75 3.34 -6.19
C TYR A 487 -16.13 3.30 -7.60
N MET A 488 -15.57 2.17 -8.04
CA MET A 488 -15.02 2.03 -9.38
C MET A 488 -16.14 1.69 -10.37
N THR A 489 -16.39 2.61 -11.32
CA THR A 489 -17.35 2.36 -12.41
C THR A 489 -16.81 1.34 -13.41
N ASP A 490 -17.70 0.63 -14.11
CA ASP A 490 -17.32 -0.30 -15.19
C ASP A 490 -16.46 0.37 -16.27
N SER A 491 -16.71 1.65 -16.56
CA SER A 491 -15.92 2.46 -17.49
C SER A 491 -14.47 2.62 -17.00
N ILE A 492 -14.28 2.95 -15.73
CA ILE A 492 -12.95 3.12 -15.15
C ILE A 492 -12.24 1.76 -15.02
N VAL A 493 -12.95 0.71 -14.60
CA VAL A 493 -12.42 -0.65 -14.61
C VAL A 493 -11.89 -1.01 -15.99
N SER A 494 -12.70 -0.80 -17.06
CA SER A 494 -12.28 -1.07 -18.44
C SER A 494 -11.06 -0.26 -18.88
N VAL A 495 -10.87 0.96 -18.37
CA VAL A 495 -9.65 1.74 -18.63
C VAL A 495 -8.43 1.07 -17.99
N PHE A 496 -8.54 0.60 -16.75
CA PHE A 496 -7.44 -0.11 -16.08
C PHE A 496 -7.17 -1.48 -16.71
N GLU A 497 -8.22 -2.23 -17.09
CA GLU A 497 -8.08 -3.49 -17.82
C GLU A 497 -7.32 -3.31 -19.13
N LYS A 498 -7.72 -2.31 -19.92
CA LYS A 498 -7.12 -2.06 -21.23
C LYS A 498 -5.66 -1.59 -21.14
N ASN A 499 -5.33 -0.71 -20.18
CA ASN A 499 -4.01 -0.10 -20.12
C ASN A 499 -3.00 -0.96 -19.33
N PHE A 500 -3.46 -1.72 -18.33
CA PHE A 500 -2.58 -2.45 -17.41
C PHE A 500 -2.90 -3.94 -17.30
N GLY A 501 -3.89 -4.44 -18.04
CA GLY A 501 -4.32 -5.84 -17.93
C GLY A 501 -4.89 -6.18 -16.55
N LEU A 502 -5.45 -5.16 -15.83
CA LEU A 502 -6.03 -5.38 -14.52
C LEU A 502 -7.28 -6.26 -14.66
N ARG A 503 -7.43 -7.28 -13.81
CA ARG A 503 -8.60 -8.16 -13.83
C ARG A 503 -8.98 -8.59 -12.42
N THR A 504 -10.24 -8.95 -12.23
CA THR A 504 -10.68 -9.61 -11.00
C THR A 504 -10.24 -11.07 -11.00
N ALA A 505 -9.92 -11.61 -9.82
CA ALA A 505 -9.63 -13.03 -9.65
C ALA A 505 -10.80 -13.92 -10.08
N GLY A 506 -10.47 -15.03 -10.72
CA GLY A 506 -11.37 -16.14 -10.97
C GLY A 506 -11.37 -17.15 -9.83
N THR A 507 -11.56 -18.41 -10.16
CA THR A 507 -11.26 -19.48 -9.19
C THR A 507 -9.74 -19.68 -9.07
N PRO A 508 -9.23 -20.14 -7.93
CA PRO A 508 -7.79 -20.41 -7.76
C PRO A 508 -7.20 -21.30 -8.86
N ALA A 509 -7.95 -22.30 -9.34
CA ALA A 509 -7.49 -23.19 -10.40
C ALA A 509 -7.37 -22.48 -11.76
N GLU A 510 -8.37 -21.64 -12.12
CA GLU A 510 -8.35 -20.85 -13.35
C GLU A 510 -7.21 -19.83 -13.34
N ASP A 511 -6.96 -19.20 -12.18
CA ASP A 511 -5.89 -18.23 -12.05
C ASP A 511 -4.51 -18.89 -12.12
N VAL A 512 -4.33 -20.05 -11.49
CA VAL A 512 -3.09 -20.82 -11.63
C VAL A 512 -2.87 -21.21 -13.10
N GLU A 513 -3.90 -21.71 -13.81
CA GLU A 513 -3.80 -22.01 -15.24
C GLU A 513 -3.38 -20.76 -16.04
N ALA A 514 -4.00 -19.61 -15.77
CA ALA A 514 -3.67 -18.35 -16.43
C ALA A 514 -2.24 -17.87 -16.16
N PHE A 515 -1.75 -18.00 -14.92
CA PHE A 515 -0.38 -17.60 -14.55
C PHE A 515 0.70 -18.44 -15.23
N PHE A 516 0.41 -19.71 -15.52
CA PHE A 516 1.34 -20.63 -16.15
C PHE A 516 1.03 -20.87 -17.64
N ALA A 517 -0.03 -20.23 -18.18
CA ALA A 517 -0.32 -20.29 -19.60
C ALA A 517 0.84 -19.65 -20.38
N LYS A 518 1.38 -20.39 -21.36
CA LYS A 518 2.30 -19.81 -22.33
C LYS A 518 1.51 -18.83 -23.20
N LYS A 519 2.07 -17.62 -23.41
CA LYS A 519 1.49 -16.69 -24.39
C LYS A 519 1.38 -17.43 -25.73
N PRO A 520 0.22 -17.42 -26.39
CA PRO A 520 0.11 -18.01 -27.73
C PRO A 520 1.03 -17.24 -28.67
N VAL A 521 1.92 -17.95 -29.35
CA VAL A 521 2.76 -17.36 -30.39
C VAL A 521 1.87 -16.97 -31.57
N SER A 522 1.96 -15.72 -32.01
CA SER A 522 1.22 -15.26 -33.20
C SER A 522 1.62 -16.06 -34.43
N ALA A 523 0.65 -16.45 -35.23
CA ALA A 523 0.89 -17.13 -36.50
C ALA A 523 1.66 -16.27 -37.54
N ASP A 524 1.81 -14.98 -37.27
CA ASP A 524 2.42 -14.01 -38.17
C ASP A 524 3.97 -14.01 -38.17
N GLY A 525 4.60 -14.68 -37.17
CA GLY A 525 6.04 -14.74 -37.02
C GLY A 525 6.70 -13.42 -36.57
N PRO A 526 8.03 -13.40 -36.39
CA PRO A 526 8.78 -12.25 -35.92
C PRO A 526 8.68 -11.04 -36.87
N ILE A 527 8.84 -9.83 -36.30
CA ILE A 527 8.89 -8.59 -37.08
C ILE A 527 10.15 -8.58 -37.97
N ASP A 528 9.99 -8.18 -39.25
CA ASP A 528 11.10 -7.87 -40.11
C ASP A 528 11.59 -6.42 -39.83
N PRO A 529 12.84 -6.21 -39.43
CA PRO A 529 13.38 -4.87 -39.18
C PRO A 529 13.26 -3.91 -40.38
N ASN A 530 13.01 -4.42 -41.59
CA ASN A 530 12.78 -3.61 -42.77
C ASN A 530 11.31 -3.20 -42.98
N MET A 531 10.37 -3.67 -42.13
CA MET A 531 9.00 -3.18 -42.15
C MET A 531 8.95 -1.70 -41.78
N LEU A 532 8.05 -0.95 -42.43
CA LEU A 532 7.80 0.44 -42.06
C LEU A 532 7.15 0.48 -40.66
N ILE A 533 7.48 1.47 -39.85
CA ILE A 533 6.90 1.65 -38.52
C ILE A 533 5.38 1.73 -38.57
N ILE A 534 4.86 2.43 -39.60
CA ILE A 534 3.40 2.53 -39.76
C ILE A 534 2.75 1.17 -40.03
N ASP A 535 3.36 0.31 -40.84
CA ASP A 535 2.84 -1.02 -41.16
C ASP A 535 2.87 -1.92 -39.91
N ILE A 536 3.93 -1.79 -39.08
CA ILE A 536 4.03 -2.50 -37.80
C ILE A 536 2.89 -2.06 -36.87
N ILE A 537 2.63 -0.76 -36.74
CA ILE A 537 1.58 -0.21 -35.86
C ILE A 537 0.19 -0.54 -36.39
N GLU A 538 -0.04 -0.49 -37.69
CA GLU A 538 -1.34 -0.86 -38.27
C GLU A 538 -1.63 -2.35 -38.07
N LYS A 539 -0.61 -3.20 -38.17
CA LYS A 539 -0.74 -4.64 -37.96
C LYS A 539 -0.84 -5.01 -36.47
N TYR A 540 -0.07 -4.32 -35.63
CA TYR A 540 0.03 -4.53 -34.20
C TYR A 540 -0.15 -3.19 -33.45
N PRO A 541 -1.36 -2.77 -33.11
CA PRO A 541 -1.60 -1.46 -32.48
C PRO A 541 -0.79 -1.24 -31.19
N ASP A 542 -0.53 -2.32 -30.44
CA ASP A 542 0.27 -2.25 -29.19
C ASP A 542 1.76 -1.97 -29.45
N ALA A 543 2.27 -2.19 -30.67
CA ALA A 543 3.62 -1.85 -31.05
C ALA A 543 3.94 -0.37 -30.87
N ALA A 544 2.94 0.50 -31.00
CA ALA A 544 3.10 1.94 -30.79
C ALA A 544 3.60 2.24 -29.37
N GLN A 545 3.03 1.59 -28.37
CA GLN A 545 3.43 1.77 -26.97
C GLN A 545 4.80 1.16 -26.70
N VAL A 546 5.09 -0.01 -27.27
CA VAL A 546 6.40 -0.67 -27.13
C VAL A 546 7.50 0.20 -27.72
N LEU A 547 7.32 0.75 -28.91
CA LEU A 547 8.27 1.66 -29.56
C LEU A 547 8.51 2.94 -28.74
N MET A 548 7.45 3.53 -28.16
CA MET A 548 7.58 4.67 -27.26
C MET A 548 8.39 4.32 -26.00
N ASN A 549 8.18 3.16 -25.44
CA ASN A 549 8.91 2.67 -24.28
C ASN A 549 10.40 2.43 -24.59
N CYS A 550 10.71 2.03 -25.82
CA CYS A 550 12.10 1.93 -26.32
C CYS A 550 12.76 3.31 -26.55
N GLY A 551 12.06 4.42 -26.27
CA GLY A 551 12.56 5.77 -26.50
C GLY A 551 12.32 6.33 -27.91
N MET A 552 11.50 5.63 -28.70
CA MET A 552 11.16 6.02 -30.08
C MET A 552 9.81 6.74 -30.09
N SER A 553 9.83 8.08 -29.97
CA SER A 553 8.60 8.91 -30.10
C SER A 553 8.07 9.05 -31.54
N CYS A 554 8.54 8.20 -32.45
CA CYS A 554 8.21 8.20 -33.88
C CYS A 554 6.72 8.01 -34.17
N VAL A 555 5.97 7.40 -33.28
CA VAL A 555 4.53 7.11 -33.42
C VAL A 555 3.70 8.36 -33.70
N THR A 556 4.19 9.54 -33.29
CA THR A 556 3.53 10.84 -33.52
C THR A 556 4.23 11.69 -34.60
N CYS A 557 5.31 11.17 -35.20
CA CYS A 557 6.13 11.88 -36.18
C CYS A 557 5.72 11.51 -37.61
N GLY A 558 5.65 12.48 -38.52
CA GLY A 558 5.39 12.21 -39.93
C GLY A 558 6.45 11.33 -40.63
N ALA A 559 7.63 11.15 -40.01
CA ALA A 559 8.70 10.26 -40.52
C ALA A 559 8.31 8.76 -40.39
N ALA A 560 7.54 8.38 -39.39
CA ALA A 560 7.07 6.99 -39.18
C ALA A 560 6.31 6.40 -40.40
N LEU A 561 5.79 7.26 -41.25
CA LEU A 561 5.13 6.86 -42.52
C LEU A 561 6.08 6.31 -43.57
N TYR A 562 7.38 6.60 -43.45
CA TYR A 562 8.35 6.35 -44.52
C TYR A 562 9.64 5.68 -44.05
N GLU A 563 9.84 5.51 -42.74
CA GLU A 563 11.02 4.89 -42.15
C GLU A 563 10.75 3.45 -41.75
N SER A 564 11.66 2.56 -42.05
CA SER A 564 11.66 1.20 -41.51
C SER A 564 12.06 1.20 -40.04
N LEU A 565 11.77 0.11 -39.32
CA LEU A 565 12.20 -0.07 -37.94
C LEU A 565 13.74 0.13 -37.81
N SER A 566 14.53 -0.45 -38.71
CA SER A 566 15.98 -0.31 -38.72
C SER A 566 16.43 1.14 -38.89
N GLU A 567 15.83 1.89 -39.80
CA GLU A 567 16.20 3.29 -40.06
C GLU A 567 15.85 4.18 -38.85
N ALA A 568 14.66 3.99 -38.28
CA ALA A 568 14.24 4.72 -37.09
C ALA A 568 15.11 4.40 -35.85
N CYS A 569 15.47 3.14 -35.65
CA CYS A 569 16.38 2.75 -34.57
C CYS A 569 17.73 3.46 -34.69
N MET A 570 18.31 3.50 -35.92
CA MET A 570 19.56 4.21 -36.16
C MET A 570 19.46 5.71 -35.85
N VAL A 571 18.34 6.37 -36.17
CA VAL A 571 18.11 7.79 -35.87
C VAL A 571 18.06 8.03 -34.35
N HIS A 572 17.51 7.09 -33.60
CA HIS A 572 17.42 7.16 -32.16
C HIS A 572 18.63 6.59 -31.39
N GLY A 573 19.63 6.06 -32.10
CA GLY A 573 20.85 5.48 -31.50
C GLY A 573 20.60 4.14 -30.83
N LEU A 574 19.58 3.40 -31.27
CA LEU A 574 19.17 2.09 -30.77
C LEU A 574 19.65 0.98 -31.72
N ASP A 575 19.87 -0.23 -31.21
CA ASP A 575 20.13 -1.40 -32.03
C ASP A 575 18.80 -1.95 -32.58
N PRO A 576 18.62 -2.11 -33.90
CA PRO A 576 17.39 -2.62 -34.50
C PRO A 576 17.03 -4.05 -34.04
N GLU A 577 18.03 -4.90 -33.78
CA GLU A 577 17.78 -6.28 -33.35
C GLU A 577 17.28 -6.30 -31.89
N ASP A 578 17.82 -5.44 -31.02
CA ASP A 578 17.34 -5.30 -29.63
C ASP A 578 15.89 -4.83 -29.60
N VAL A 579 15.54 -3.80 -30.40
CA VAL A 579 14.16 -3.27 -30.46
C VAL A 579 13.21 -4.28 -31.09
N LYS A 580 13.65 -5.02 -32.11
CA LYS A 580 12.90 -6.12 -32.72
C LYS A 580 12.62 -7.23 -31.70
N GLU A 581 13.62 -7.65 -30.93
CA GLU A 581 13.46 -8.69 -29.91
C GLU A 581 12.41 -8.28 -28.88
N VAL A 582 12.43 -7.03 -28.44
CA VAL A 582 11.43 -6.46 -27.54
C VAL A 582 10.02 -6.47 -28.18
N LEU A 583 9.91 -6.03 -29.43
CA LEU A 583 8.63 -6.04 -30.14
C LEU A 583 8.11 -7.47 -30.31
N ASP A 584 8.94 -8.40 -30.72
CA ASP A 584 8.59 -9.80 -30.95
C ASP A 584 8.08 -10.45 -29.63
N HIS A 585 8.76 -10.19 -28.53
CA HIS A 585 8.37 -10.69 -27.21
C HIS A 585 7.08 -10.05 -26.71
N GLU A 586 7.01 -8.71 -26.71
CA GLU A 586 5.86 -7.98 -26.18
C GLU A 586 4.57 -8.23 -26.99
N LEU A 587 4.70 -8.41 -28.29
CA LEU A 587 3.59 -8.72 -29.19
C LEU A 587 3.29 -10.23 -29.28
N GLY A 588 4.06 -11.08 -28.59
CA GLY A 588 3.88 -12.53 -28.60
C GLY A 588 4.13 -13.15 -29.96
N LEU A 589 5.12 -12.66 -30.71
CA LEU A 589 5.48 -13.14 -32.05
C LEU A 589 6.53 -14.24 -32.03
N VAL A 590 7.15 -14.48 -30.89
CA VAL A 590 8.14 -15.51 -30.62
C VAL A 590 7.77 -16.30 -29.37
N GLU A 591 8.30 -17.52 -29.23
CA GLU A 591 8.18 -18.31 -27.98
C GLU A 591 9.13 -17.72 -26.93
N ASP A 592 8.63 -17.64 -25.67
CA ASP A 592 9.43 -17.25 -24.50
C ASP A 592 10.55 -18.27 -24.22
#